data_501665cb097b62116a02dc02d66c006c
#
_entry.id   501665cb097b62116a02dc02d66c006c
#
_cell.length_a   1.000
_cell.length_b   1.000
_cell.length_c   1.000
_cell.angle_alpha   90.00
_cell.angle_beta   90.00
_cell.angle_gamma   90.00
#
_symmetry.space_group_name_H-M   'P 1'
#
loop_
_entity.id
_entity.type
_entity.pdbx_description
1 polymer ?
#
loop_
_entity_poly.entity_id
_entity_poly.type
_entity_poly.pdbx_seq_one_letter_code
_entity_poly.pdbx_strand_id
1 'polypeptide(L)'
;MKSLNQEILKFDYEQNFQDQDFYVSKSNEFSFLLLNSWPKWEKNFINLIGEKFSGKSHLINIFLHKFKGIKINAADISNEYLKKIKIYENIIIEDLNKNIDEKLLFTFLNNIEQDNKYLIVTSTKPIVDYSFELNDLNSRAKNFILSKIDKP
;
A
#
# COMPACT_ATOMS: atom_id res chain seq x y z
N MET A 1 2.14 25.99 5.62
CA MET A 1 2.16 24.75 6.42
C MET A 1 0.96 24.63 7.36
N LYS A 2 0.53 25.71 7.98
CA LYS A 2 -0.67 25.67 8.82
C LYS A 2 -1.91 25.24 8.03
N SER A 3 -2.08 25.73 6.81
CA SER A 3 -3.23 25.37 5.97
C SER A 3 -3.22 23.89 5.62
N LEU A 4 -2.05 23.32 5.35
CA LEU A 4 -1.92 21.89 5.05
C LEU A 4 -2.30 21.04 6.25
N ASN A 5 -1.82 21.38 7.44
CA ASN A 5 -2.16 20.65 8.66
C ASN A 5 -3.65 20.72 8.95
N GLN A 6 -4.27 21.89 8.73
CA GLN A 6 -5.71 22.03 8.91
C GLN A 6 -6.50 21.20 7.91
N GLU A 7 -6.05 21.11 6.69
CA GLU A 7 -6.69 20.28 5.68
C GLU A 7 -6.61 18.80 6.04
N ILE A 8 -5.46 18.36 6.53
CA ILE A 8 -5.28 16.97 6.97
C ILE A 8 -6.22 16.66 8.14
N LEU A 9 -6.26 17.53 9.12
CA LEU A 9 -7.13 17.33 10.29
C LEU A 9 -8.61 17.35 9.91
N LYS A 10 -9.00 18.26 9.01
CA LYS A 10 -10.36 18.32 8.51
C LYS A 10 -10.74 17.06 7.77
N PHE A 11 -9.83 16.57 6.91
CA PHE A 11 -10.04 15.33 6.18
C PHE A 11 -10.22 14.15 7.16
N ASP A 12 -9.34 14.04 8.14
CA ASP A 12 -9.41 13.01 9.15
C ASP A 12 -10.74 13.07 9.92
N TYR A 13 -11.14 14.28 10.32
CA TYR A 13 -12.40 14.48 11.00
C TYR A 13 -13.59 14.03 10.14
N GLU A 14 -13.63 14.39 8.88
CA GLU A 14 -14.69 14.00 7.97
C GLU A 14 -14.73 12.49 7.73
N GLN A 15 -13.56 11.85 7.68
CA GLN A 15 -13.46 10.41 7.51
C GLN A 15 -13.71 9.64 8.79
N ASN A 16 -13.68 10.32 9.92
CA ASN A 16 -13.76 9.70 11.23
C ASN A 16 -15.09 8.99 11.50
N PHE A 17 -16.10 9.29 10.72
CA PHE A 17 -17.35 8.51 10.76
C PHE A 17 -17.11 7.06 10.38
N GLN A 18 -16.03 6.80 9.62
CA GLN A 18 -15.70 5.49 9.08
C GLN A 18 -14.59 4.81 9.88
N ASP A 19 -13.58 5.59 10.32
CA ASP A 19 -12.40 5.07 10.99
C ASP A 19 -12.02 5.97 12.16
N GLN A 20 -12.78 5.82 13.24
CA GLN A 20 -12.74 6.72 14.39
C GLN A 20 -11.41 6.77 15.13
N ASP A 21 -10.58 5.73 14.99
CA ASP A 21 -9.35 5.60 15.77
C ASP A 21 -8.10 6.06 15.02
N PHE A 22 -8.25 6.61 13.83
CA PHE A 22 -7.10 7.05 13.05
C PHE A 22 -6.79 8.52 13.33
N TYR A 23 -5.55 8.77 13.72
CA TYR A 23 -5.04 10.13 13.94
C TYR A 23 -3.87 10.40 13.01
N VAL A 24 -3.90 11.55 12.32
CA VAL A 24 -2.75 12.01 11.56
C VAL A 24 -1.75 12.62 12.55
N SER A 25 -0.55 12.06 12.57
CA SER A 25 0.54 12.51 13.45
C SER A 25 1.85 12.47 12.67
N LYS A 26 2.95 12.90 13.30
CA LYS A 26 4.26 12.83 12.65
C LYS A 26 4.65 11.41 12.24
N SER A 27 4.16 10.39 12.98
CA SER A 27 4.51 9.00 12.70
C SER A 27 3.88 8.47 11.42
N ASN A 28 2.81 9.08 10.93
CA ASN A 28 2.08 8.58 9.76
C ASN A 28 1.73 9.67 8.72
N GLU A 29 2.12 10.91 8.97
CA GLU A 29 1.73 12.05 8.12
C GLU A 29 2.13 11.86 6.66
N PHE A 30 3.37 11.45 6.41
CA PHE A 30 3.85 11.26 5.06
C PHE A 30 3.02 10.21 4.32
N SER A 31 2.79 9.07 4.96
CA SER A 31 2.00 7.98 4.37
C SER A 31 0.57 8.41 4.11
N PHE A 32 -0.04 9.11 5.06
CA PHE A 32 -1.39 9.62 4.89
C PHE A 32 -1.50 10.55 3.69
N LEU A 33 -0.58 11.51 3.59
CA LEU A 33 -0.57 12.46 2.46
C LEU A 33 -0.32 11.75 1.14
N LEU A 34 0.62 10.81 1.13
CA LEU A 34 0.96 10.08 -0.08
C LEU A 34 -0.24 9.31 -0.62
N LEU A 35 -0.90 8.52 0.23
CA LEU A 35 -2.04 7.74 -0.20
C LEU A 35 -3.19 8.62 -0.65
N ASN A 36 -3.43 9.73 0.04
CA ASN A 36 -4.51 10.64 -0.33
C ASN A 36 -4.25 11.46 -1.59
N SER A 37 -3.02 11.49 -2.07
CA SER A 37 -2.69 12.19 -3.32
C SER A 37 -2.99 11.35 -4.56
N TRP A 38 -3.43 10.10 -4.40
CA TRP A 38 -3.78 9.25 -5.53
C TRP A 38 -4.71 9.98 -6.50
N PRO A 39 -4.53 9.88 -7.79
CA PRO A 39 -3.54 9.08 -8.53
C PRO A 39 -2.22 9.80 -8.84
N LYS A 40 -1.95 10.91 -8.20
CA LYS A 40 -0.76 11.74 -8.46
C LYS A 40 0.46 11.22 -7.70
N TRP A 41 0.82 9.96 -7.93
CA TRP A 41 2.01 9.34 -7.37
C TRP A 41 3.14 9.40 -8.39
N GLU A 42 4.38 9.59 -7.91
CA GLU A 42 5.55 9.56 -8.79
C GLU A 42 5.75 8.21 -9.45
N LYS A 43 5.44 7.15 -8.71
CA LYS A 43 5.47 5.77 -9.18
C LYS A 43 4.16 5.12 -8.78
N ASN A 44 3.73 4.15 -9.56
CA ASN A 44 2.44 3.50 -9.32
C ASN A 44 2.47 2.46 -8.19
N PHE A 45 3.66 2.15 -7.67
CA PHE A 45 3.84 1.11 -6.67
C PHE A 45 4.34 1.72 -5.37
N ILE A 46 3.64 1.45 -4.27
CA ILE A 46 4.00 1.92 -2.93
C ILE A 46 4.22 0.72 -2.02
N ASN A 47 5.33 0.73 -1.27
CA ASN A 47 5.55 -0.21 -0.19
C ASN A 47 5.34 0.53 1.13
N LEU A 48 4.23 0.23 1.78
CA LEU A 48 3.88 0.81 3.07
C LEU A 48 4.39 -0.12 4.16
N ILE A 49 5.35 0.35 4.93
CA ILE A 49 5.99 -0.46 5.97
C ILE A 49 5.69 0.08 7.36
N GLY A 50 5.78 -0.81 8.33
CA GLY A 50 5.59 -0.48 9.73
C GLY A 50 5.42 -1.75 10.54
N GLU A 51 5.67 -1.65 11.84
CA GLU A 51 5.47 -2.77 12.74
C GLU A 51 3.98 -3.12 12.86
N LYS A 52 3.69 -4.29 13.41
CA LYS A 52 2.31 -4.66 13.73
C LYS A 52 1.69 -3.58 14.60
N PHE A 53 0.41 -3.30 14.35
CA PHE A 53 -0.35 -2.29 15.09
C PHE A 53 0.16 -0.85 14.91
N SER A 54 0.93 -0.59 13.86
CA SER A 54 1.38 0.77 13.54
C SER A 54 0.32 1.65 12.87
N GLY A 55 -0.80 1.05 12.44
CA GLY A 55 -1.86 1.77 11.76
C GLY A 55 -1.92 1.55 10.26
N LYS A 56 -1.12 0.63 9.71
CA LYS A 56 -1.14 0.33 8.27
C LYS A 56 -2.52 -0.06 7.78
N SER A 57 -3.16 -0.98 8.49
CA SER A 57 -4.49 -1.48 8.08
C SER A 57 -5.53 -0.37 8.10
N HIS A 58 -5.50 0.51 9.10
CA HIS A 58 -6.41 1.65 9.16
C HIS A 58 -6.21 2.56 7.96
N LEU A 59 -4.97 2.88 7.63
CA LEU A 59 -4.66 3.75 6.52
C LEU A 59 -5.12 3.15 5.19
N ILE A 60 -4.93 1.84 5.02
CA ILE A 60 -5.40 1.12 3.84
C ILE A 60 -6.93 1.17 3.76
N ASN A 61 -7.62 0.98 4.87
CA ASN A 61 -9.08 1.03 4.88
C ASN A 61 -9.61 2.42 4.50
N ILE A 62 -8.95 3.47 4.99
CA ILE A 62 -9.30 4.84 4.60
C ILE A 62 -9.10 5.04 3.10
N PHE A 63 -7.98 4.57 2.56
CA PHE A 63 -7.70 4.65 1.13
C PHE A 63 -8.77 3.94 0.31
N LEU A 64 -9.11 2.71 0.68
CA LEU A 64 -10.09 1.90 -0.06
C LEU A 64 -11.50 2.47 0.05
N HIS A 65 -11.82 3.09 1.17
CA HIS A 65 -13.12 3.75 1.32
C HIS A 65 -13.24 4.92 0.35
N LYS A 66 -12.16 5.68 0.19
CA LYS A 66 -12.15 6.88 -0.64
C LYS A 66 -11.99 6.57 -2.13
N PHE A 67 -11.08 5.67 -2.49
CA PHE A 67 -10.66 5.48 -3.88
C PHE A 67 -11.06 4.13 -4.48
N LYS A 68 -11.57 3.23 -3.67
CA LYS A 68 -11.94 1.87 -4.07
C LYS A 68 -10.74 1.06 -4.54
N GLY A 69 -10.91 -0.25 -4.58
CA GLY A 69 -9.85 -1.17 -4.98
C GLY A 69 -10.12 -2.56 -4.42
N ILE A 70 -9.16 -3.45 -4.62
CA ILE A 70 -9.21 -4.81 -4.08
C ILE A 70 -8.07 -5.01 -3.09
N LYS A 71 -8.39 -5.61 -1.95
CA LYS A 71 -7.40 -5.94 -0.93
C LYS A 71 -7.24 -7.45 -0.85
N ILE A 72 -6.00 -7.91 -0.96
CA ILE A 72 -5.65 -9.32 -0.98
C ILE A 72 -4.56 -9.53 0.07
N ASN A 73 -4.76 -10.52 0.96
CA ASN A 73 -3.68 -10.90 1.86
C ASN A 73 -2.61 -11.66 1.05
N ALA A 74 -1.34 -11.36 1.29
CA ALA A 74 -0.25 -11.98 0.54
C ALA A 74 -0.27 -13.50 0.64
N ALA A 75 -0.73 -14.06 1.76
CA ALA A 75 -0.85 -15.50 1.94
C ALA A 75 -1.89 -16.13 1.02
N ASP A 76 -2.83 -15.33 0.51
CA ASP A 76 -3.96 -15.81 -0.28
C ASP A 76 -3.82 -15.54 -1.77
N ILE A 77 -2.71 -14.98 -2.24
CA ILE A 77 -2.56 -14.72 -3.68
C ILE A 77 -2.63 -16.03 -4.44
N SER A 78 -3.31 -15.98 -5.59
CA SER A 78 -3.55 -17.16 -6.42
C SER A 78 -3.80 -16.73 -7.86
N ASN A 79 -3.84 -17.70 -8.76
CA ASN A 79 -4.15 -17.42 -10.15
C ASN A 79 -5.56 -16.86 -10.34
N GLU A 80 -6.49 -17.19 -9.45
CA GLU A 80 -7.83 -16.61 -9.49
C GLU A 80 -7.79 -15.10 -9.31
N TYR A 81 -6.96 -14.62 -8.39
CA TYR A 81 -6.83 -13.19 -8.15
C TYR A 81 -6.22 -12.45 -9.34
N LEU A 82 -5.41 -13.13 -10.17
CA LEU A 82 -4.91 -12.49 -11.39
C LEU A 82 -6.04 -12.08 -12.31
N LYS A 83 -7.13 -12.82 -12.31
CA LYS A 83 -8.32 -12.47 -13.09
C LYS A 83 -9.13 -11.38 -12.40
N LYS A 84 -9.27 -11.46 -11.08
CA LYS A 84 -10.06 -10.50 -10.30
C LYS A 84 -9.48 -9.10 -10.34
N ILE A 85 -8.15 -8.95 -10.31
CA ILE A 85 -7.54 -7.63 -10.28
C ILE A 85 -7.73 -6.85 -11.57
N LYS A 86 -8.14 -7.51 -12.65
CA LYS A 86 -8.30 -6.85 -13.96
C LYS A 86 -9.35 -5.75 -13.96
N ILE A 87 -10.36 -5.86 -13.12
CA ILE A 87 -11.44 -4.87 -13.06
C ILE A 87 -11.19 -3.72 -12.08
N TYR A 88 -10.06 -3.76 -11.36
CA TYR A 88 -9.74 -2.73 -10.37
C TYR A 88 -8.54 -1.90 -10.82
N GLU A 89 -8.58 -0.61 -10.51
CA GLU A 89 -7.42 0.27 -10.72
C GLU A 89 -6.43 0.17 -9.57
N ASN A 90 -6.93 -0.03 -8.35
CA ASN A 90 -6.10 -0.06 -7.14
C ASN A 90 -6.07 -1.47 -6.57
N ILE A 91 -4.88 -2.00 -6.41
CA ILE A 91 -4.65 -3.32 -5.84
C ILE A 91 -3.81 -3.15 -4.57
N ILE A 92 -4.20 -3.85 -3.52
CA ILE A 92 -3.47 -3.85 -2.26
C ILE A 92 -3.13 -5.29 -1.90
N ILE A 93 -1.84 -5.54 -1.68
CA ILE A 93 -1.37 -6.83 -1.18
C ILE A 93 -0.88 -6.59 0.25
N GLU A 94 -1.58 -7.16 1.22
CA GLU A 94 -1.26 -6.96 2.63
C GLU A 94 -0.41 -8.08 3.20
N ASP A 95 0.45 -7.71 4.15
CA ASP A 95 1.23 -8.63 4.98
C ASP A 95 2.17 -9.52 4.17
N LEU A 96 2.93 -8.88 3.28
CA LEU A 96 3.96 -9.57 2.52
C LEU A 96 4.98 -10.22 3.48
N ASN A 97 5.34 -11.47 3.22
CA ASN A 97 6.33 -12.19 3.98
C ASN A 97 7.17 -13.08 3.07
N LYS A 98 8.20 -13.71 3.65
CA LYS A 98 9.16 -14.52 2.89
C LYS A 98 8.57 -15.78 2.24
N ASN A 99 7.44 -16.25 2.74
CA ASN A 99 6.85 -17.50 2.25
C ASN A 99 5.98 -17.33 1.03
N ILE A 100 5.98 -16.14 0.44
CA ILE A 100 5.19 -15.86 -0.74
C ILE A 100 5.69 -16.65 -1.95
N ASP A 101 4.76 -17.03 -2.82
CA ASP A 101 5.11 -17.61 -4.11
C ASP A 101 5.71 -16.50 -4.98
N GLU A 102 7.03 -16.54 -5.15
CA GLU A 102 7.76 -15.47 -5.83
C GLU A 102 7.39 -15.32 -7.30
N LYS A 103 7.19 -16.44 -7.99
CA LYS A 103 6.81 -16.41 -9.41
C LYS A 103 5.44 -15.78 -9.58
N LEU A 104 4.52 -16.14 -8.71
CA LEU A 104 3.17 -15.58 -8.74
C LEU A 104 3.18 -14.10 -8.39
N LEU A 105 3.93 -13.70 -7.38
CA LEU A 105 4.09 -12.29 -7.05
C LEU A 105 4.66 -11.50 -8.23
N PHE A 106 5.68 -12.03 -8.88
CA PHE A 106 6.26 -11.39 -10.04
C PHE A 106 5.23 -11.22 -11.16
N THR A 107 4.40 -12.24 -11.38
CA THR A 107 3.33 -12.17 -12.38
C THR A 107 2.32 -11.08 -12.03
N PHE A 108 1.95 -10.97 -10.75
CA PHE A 108 1.07 -9.88 -10.29
C PHE A 108 1.67 -8.52 -10.61
N LEU A 109 2.95 -8.32 -10.25
CA LEU A 109 3.62 -7.04 -10.48
C LEU A 109 3.67 -6.70 -11.98
N ASN A 110 3.97 -7.69 -12.82
CA ASN A 110 3.98 -7.48 -14.26
C ASN A 110 2.61 -7.08 -14.81
N ASN A 111 1.57 -7.77 -14.40
CA ASN A 111 0.22 -7.49 -14.87
C ASN A 111 -0.24 -6.10 -14.44
N ILE A 112 0.03 -5.74 -13.21
CA ILE A 112 -0.33 -4.43 -12.67
C ILE A 112 0.40 -3.32 -13.43
N GLU A 113 1.69 -3.51 -13.70
CA GLU A 113 2.48 -2.53 -14.44
C GLU A 113 2.03 -2.40 -15.89
N GLN A 114 1.83 -3.52 -16.58
CA GLN A 114 1.40 -3.51 -17.97
C GLN A 114 0.04 -2.84 -18.16
N ASP A 115 -0.86 -3.03 -17.21
CA ASP A 115 -2.20 -2.44 -17.26
C ASP A 115 -2.23 -1.02 -16.69
N ASN A 116 -1.06 -0.49 -16.33
CA ASN A 116 -0.91 0.86 -15.77
C ASN A 116 -1.78 1.09 -14.53
N LYS A 117 -1.83 0.10 -13.66
CA LYS A 117 -2.60 0.16 -12.42
C LYS A 117 -1.71 0.57 -11.25
N TYR A 118 -2.32 0.71 -10.08
CA TYR A 118 -1.66 1.16 -8.86
C TYR A 118 -1.63 0.03 -7.85
N LEU A 119 -0.53 -0.08 -7.12
CA LEU A 119 -0.32 -1.14 -6.14
C LEU A 119 0.20 -0.58 -4.83
N ILE A 120 -0.37 -1.04 -3.73
CA ILE A 120 0.18 -0.83 -2.40
C ILE A 120 0.49 -2.20 -1.81
N VAL A 121 1.74 -2.40 -1.40
CA VAL A 121 2.15 -3.61 -0.67
C VAL A 121 2.45 -3.21 0.75
N THR A 122 1.86 -3.88 1.72
CA THR A 122 2.20 -3.64 3.13
C THR A 122 3.12 -4.74 3.63
N SER A 123 4.07 -4.37 4.48
CA SER A 123 5.04 -5.29 5.05
C SER A 123 5.64 -4.68 6.32
N THR A 124 6.32 -5.50 7.11
CA THR A 124 6.98 -5.00 8.32
C THR A 124 8.36 -4.42 8.04
N LYS A 125 9.02 -4.89 6.97
CA LYS A 125 10.31 -4.35 6.54
C LYS A 125 10.25 -4.03 5.06
N PRO A 126 11.17 -3.18 4.56
CA PRO A 126 11.17 -2.82 3.15
C PRO A 126 11.27 -4.04 2.24
N ILE A 127 10.48 -4.02 1.16
CA ILE A 127 10.47 -5.12 0.19
C ILE A 127 11.86 -5.33 -0.43
N VAL A 128 12.65 -4.27 -0.55
CA VAL A 128 14.03 -4.38 -1.06
C VAL A 128 14.94 -5.21 -0.17
N ASP A 129 14.57 -5.39 1.10
CA ASP A 129 15.38 -6.13 2.07
C ASP A 129 14.98 -7.61 2.16
N TYR A 130 14.04 -8.06 1.34
CA TYR A 130 13.58 -9.45 1.40
C TYR A 130 14.54 -10.44 0.76
N SER A 131 15.40 -9.98 -0.13
CA SER A 131 16.39 -10.82 -0.83
C SER A 131 15.75 -12.06 -1.44
N PHE A 132 14.81 -11.81 -2.36
CA PHE A 132 14.12 -12.89 -3.06
C PHE A 132 15.10 -13.73 -3.87
N GLU A 133 14.78 -15.01 -4.06
CA GLU A 133 15.58 -15.89 -4.92
C GLU A 133 15.46 -15.45 -6.39
N LEU A 134 14.31 -14.93 -6.79
CA LEU A 134 14.08 -14.44 -8.14
C LEU A 134 14.66 -13.04 -8.29
N ASN A 135 15.77 -12.91 -9.02
CA ASN A 135 16.45 -11.61 -9.18
C ASN A 135 15.57 -10.54 -9.82
N ASP A 136 14.70 -10.92 -10.73
CA ASP A 136 13.77 -9.98 -11.35
C ASP A 136 12.86 -9.35 -10.33
N LEU A 137 12.48 -10.10 -9.31
CA LEU A 137 11.65 -9.58 -8.23
C LEU A 137 12.42 -8.58 -7.36
N ASN A 138 13.70 -8.86 -7.09
CA ASN A 138 14.56 -7.93 -6.36
C ASN A 138 14.72 -6.60 -7.13
N SER A 139 14.84 -6.68 -8.44
CA SER A 139 14.93 -5.50 -9.30
C SER A 139 13.64 -4.67 -9.26
N ARG A 140 12.49 -5.35 -9.29
CA ARG A 140 11.19 -4.69 -9.18
C ARG A 140 10.98 -4.01 -7.84
N ALA A 141 11.48 -4.62 -6.77
CA ALA A 141 11.36 -4.08 -5.42
C ALA A 141 11.93 -2.66 -5.30
N LYS A 142 12.95 -2.34 -6.09
CA LYS A 142 13.58 -1.03 -6.08
C LYS A 142 12.70 0.08 -6.68
N ASN A 143 11.65 -0.29 -7.39
CA ASN A 143 10.78 0.66 -8.07
C ASN A 143 9.55 1.07 -7.23
N PHE A 144 9.48 0.63 -5.99
CA PHE A 144 8.42 1.03 -5.08
C PHE A 144 8.79 2.36 -4.40
N ILE A 145 7.78 3.20 -4.18
CA ILE A 145 7.92 4.32 -3.24
C ILE A 145 7.85 3.71 -1.85
N LEU A 146 8.87 3.94 -1.05
CA LEU A 146 8.90 3.44 0.33
C LEU A 146 8.25 4.47 1.26
N SER A 147 7.26 4.04 2.01
CA SER A 147 6.60 4.88 3.00
C SER A 147 6.51 4.14 4.32
N LYS A 148 7.04 4.73 5.37
CA LYS A 148 7.10 4.10 6.68
C LYS A 148 6.14 4.76 7.66
N ILE A 149 5.42 3.93 8.41
CA ILE A 149 4.63 4.37 9.55
C ILE A 149 5.39 3.97 10.81
N ASP A 150 5.77 4.96 11.59
CA ASP A 150 6.42 4.72 12.87
C ASP A 150 5.37 4.44 13.94
N LYS A 151 5.78 3.78 15.02
CA LYS A 151 4.90 3.62 16.18
C LYS A 151 4.59 5.00 16.76
N PRO A 152 3.33 5.22 17.13
CA PRO A 152 2.95 6.48 17.77
C PRO A 152 3.59 6.65 19.13
#